data_3808836079a9aadb81b7eb33c770bc71
#
_entry.id   3808836079a9aadb81b7eb33c770bc71
#
_cell.length_a   1.000
_cell.length_b   1.000
_cell.length_c   1.000
_cell.angle_alpha   90.00
_cell.angle_beta   90.00
_cell.angle_gamma   90.00
#
_symmetry.space_group_name_H-M   'P 1'
#
loop_
_entity.id
_entity.type
_entity.pdbx_description
1 polymer ?
#
loop_
_entity_poly.entity_id
_entity_poly.type
_entity_poly.pdbx_seq_one_letter_code
_entity_poly.pdbx_strand_id
1 'polypeptide(L)'
;MLNSIFVILIGTILVNNYVFAQFLGICPFLGVSSKVETSVGMSIAVTFVVVFASAITWVLQRFILDVLSLEYLQTIVFILVIASLVQFVEMVIKKMSPALYTAMGVYLPLITTNCVVLGVTVLNIQNDYGFIETLFSGLGASIGFGLALVLIAALRERLELVDLPKALQGVPIALISAGLMAMAFGGFAGLI
;
A
#
# COMPACT_ATOMS: atom_id res chain seq x y z
N MET A 1 22.73 3.99 -11.53
CA MET A 1 21.45 4.69 -11.32
C MET A 1 20.29 4.01 -12.04
N LEU A 2 20.26 3.93 -13.36
CA LEU A 2 19.12 3.33 -14.09
C LEU A 2 18.90 1.86 -13.73
N ASN A 3 19.96 1.06 -13.66
CA ASN A 3 19.89 -0.34 -13.23
C ASN A 3 19.39 -0.48 -11.79
N SER A 4 19.81 0.37 -10.86
CA SER A 4 19.35 0.34 -9.47
C SER A 4 17.85 0.63 -9.38
N ILE A 5 17.35 1.62 -10.11
CA ILE A 5 15.93 1.98 -10.15
C ILE A 5 15.08 0.82 -10.71
N PHE A 6 15.57 0.16 -11.76
CA PHE A 6 14.85 -0.97 -12.38
C PHE A 6 14.78 -2.18 -11.43
N VAL A 7 15.86 -2.48 -10.72
CA VAL A 7 15.92 -3.53 -9.70
C VAL A 7 14.99 -3.20 -8.53
N ILE A 8 14.97 -1.94 -8.05
CA ILE A 8 14.06 -1.50 -6.98
C ILE A 8 12.61 -1.65 -7.44
N LEU A 9 12.25 -1.21 -8.64
CA LEU A 9 10.89 -1.32 -9.17
C LEU A 9 10.42 -2.78 -9.27
N ILE A 10 11.18 -3.64 -9.94
CA ILE A 10 10.82 -5.07 -10.08
C ILE A 10 10.82 -5.74 -8.71
N GLY A 11 11.82 -5.43 -7.88
CA GLY A 11 11.92 -5.96 -6.53
C GLY A 11 10.70 -5.65 -5.68
N THR A 12 10.23 -4.40 -5.67
CA THR A 12 9.09 -3.98 -4.85
C THR A 12 7.74 -4.41 -5.42
N ILE A 13 7.61 -4.57 -6.73
CA ILE A 13 6.34 -4.99 -7.36
C ILE A 13 6.12 -6.50 -7.25
N LEU A 14 7.14 -7.31 -7.56
CA LEU A 14 7.00 -8.76 -7.69
C LEU A 14 7.64 -9.54 -6.55
N VAL A 15 8.92 -9.29 -6.25
CA VAL A 15 9.70 -10.12 -5.32
C VAL A 15 9.36 -9.81 -3.87
N ASN A 16 9.46 -8.55 -3.48
CA ASN A 16 9.16 -8.05 -2.14
C ASN A 16 7.84 -7.27 -2.15
N ASN A 17 6.79 -7.87 -2.71
CA ASN A 17 5.47 -7.26 -2.64
C ASN A 17 5.05 -7.10 -1.17
N TYR A 18 4.87 -5.85 -0.73
CA TYR A 18 4.60 -5.53 0.67
C TYR A 18 3.36 -6.21 1.23
N VAL A 19 2.37 -6.52 0.39
CA VAL A 19 1.15 -7.23 0.81
C VAL A 19 1.45 -8.70 1.06
N PHE A 20 2.08 -9.38 0.13
CA PHE A 20 2.28 -10.82 0.19
C PHE A 20 3.52 -11.24 0.99
N ALA A 21 4.61 -10.45 0.94
CA ALA A 21 5.85 -10.78 1.65
C ALA A 21 5.85 -10.29 3.11
N GLN A 22 5.27 -9.11 3.38
CA GLN A 22 5.32 -8.50 4.71
C GLN A 22 3.96 -8.36 5.37
N PHE A 23 2.88 -8.80 4.72
CA PHE A 23 1.49 -8.69 5.19
C PHE A 23 1.06 -7.25 5.52
N LEU A 24 1.65 -6.26 4.85
CA LEU A 24 1.28 -4.86 5.00
C LEU A 24 0.06 -4.52 4.12
N GLY A 25 -0.86 -3.71 4.64
CA GLY A 25 -2.05 -3.30 3.91
C GLY A 25 -3.19 -4.32 3.91
N ILE A 26 -3.25 -5.22 4.90
CA ILE A 26 -4.31 -6.22 5.01
C ILE A 26 -5.67 -5.57 5.27
N CYS A 27 -5.73 -4.46 5.99
CA CYS A 27 -6.99 -3.78 6.29
C CYS A 27 -7.77 -3.38 5.02
N PRO A 28 -7.21 -2.61 4.07
CA PRO A 28 -7.86 -2.36 2.80
C PRO A 28 -7.96 -3.60 1.93
N PHE A 29 -7.01 -4.52 2.01
CA PHE A 29 -7.02 -5.78 1.29
C PHE A 29 -8.25 -6.65 1.64
N LEU A 30 -8.66 -6.73 2.89
CA LEU A 30 -9.88 -7.44 3.31
C LEU A 30 -11.15 -6.60 3.16
N GLY A 31 -11.08 -5.30 3.41
CA GLY A 31 -12.24 -4.41 3.45
C GLY A 31 -12.74 -3.98 2.08
N VAL A 32 -11.83 -3.65 1.16
CA VAL A 32 -12.19 -3.02 -0.13
C VAL A 32 -12.16 -3.99 -1.31
N SER A 33 -11.56 -5.17 -1.16
CA SER A 33 -11.39 -6.15 -2.23
C SER A 33 -12.65 -6.97 -2.58
N SER A 34 -13.84 -6.48 -2.23
CA SER A 34 -15.10 -7.15 -2.61
C SER A 34 -15.46 -6.95 -4.09
N LYS A 35 -15.02 -5.83 -4.69
CA LYS A 35 -15.25 -5.51 -6.11
C LYS A 35 -13.98 -4.98 -6.74
N VAL A 36 -13.70 -5.37 -7.99
CA VAL A 36 -12.53 -4.91 -8.75
C VAL A 36 -12.55 -3.39 -8.93
N GLU A 37 -13.71 -2.80 -9.20
CA GLU A 37 -13.87 -1.38 -9.43
C GLU A 37 -13.45 -0.51 -8.22
N THR A 38 -13.89 -0.90 -7.02
CA THR A 38 -13.50 -0.22 -5.77
C THR A 38 -12.01 -0.43 -5.44
N SER A 39 -11.48 -1.61 -5.77
CA SER A 39 -10.06 -1.95 -5.59
C SER A 39 -9.14 -1.10 -6.46
N VAL A 40 -9.51 -0.86 -7.71
CA VAL A 40 -8.77 0.02 -8.63
C VAL A 40 -8.79 1.46 -8.12
N GLY A 41 -9.96 1.98 -7.74
CA GLY A 41 -10.08 3.33 -7.17
C GLY A 41 -9.21 3.52 -5.91
N MET A 42 -9.23 2.54 -5.01
CA MET A 42 -8.41 2.53 -3.80
C MET A 42 -6.90 2.47 -4.13
N SER A 43 -6.51 1.68 -5.13
CA SER A 43 -5.11 1.56 -5.55
C SER A 43 -4.56 2.88 -6.07
N ILE A 44 -5.34 3.62 -6.86
CA ILE A 44 -4.95 4.94 -7.38
C ILE A 44 -4.80 5.94 -6.22
N ALA A 45 -5.75 5.98 -5.30
CA ALA A 45 -5.70 6.87 -4.14
C ALA A 45 -4.48 6.56 -3.24
N VAL A 46 -4.22 5.29 -2.95
CA VAL A 46 -3.06 4.87 -2.16
C VAL A 46 -1.76 5.19 -2.89
N THR A 47 -1.68 5.02 -4.21
CA THR A 47 -0.48 5.38 -5.00
C THR A 47 -0.15 6.85 -4.84
N PHE A 48 -1.15 7.72 -4.97
CA PHE A 48 -0.96 9.16 -4.78
C PHE A 48 -0.43 9.45 -3.37
N VAL A 49 -1.08 8.91 -2.34
CA VAL A 49 -0.69 9.14 -0.94
C VAL A 49 0.71 8.62 -0.65
N VAL A 50 1.07 7.41 -1.10
CA VAL A 50 2.40 6.81 -0.86
C VAL A 50 3.52 7.65 -1.47
N VAL A 51 3.35 8.10 -2.71
CA VAL A 51 4.37 8.91 -3.39
C VAL A 51 4.59 10.24 -2.69
N PHE A 52 3.51 10.96 -2.36
CA PHE A 52 3.62 12.23 -1.64
C PHE A 52 4.12 12.05 -0.21
N ALA A 53 3.65 11.03 0.51
CA ALA A 53 4.13 10.72 1.85
C ALA A 53 5.63 10.40 1.83
N SER A 54 6.09 9.58 0.89
CA SER A 54 7.51 9.23 0.75
C SER A 54 8.39 10.46 0.49
N ALA A 55 7.93 11.38 -0.37
CA ALA A 55 8.64 12.63 -0.64
C ALA A 55 8.74 13.51 0.60
N ILE A 56 7.63 13.74 1.29
CA ILE A 56 7.57 14.63 2.45
C ILE A 56 8.33 14.02 3.63
N THR A 57 8.16 12.74 3.90
CA THR A 57 8.86 12.06 5.01
C THR A 57 10.36 12.00 4.79
N TRP A 58 10.84 11.82 3.55
CA TRP A 58 12.26 11.88 3.24
C TRP A 58 12.86 13.25 3.53
N VAL A 59 12.18 14.34 3.11
CA VAL A 59 12.61 15.71 3.38
C VAL A 59 12.62 15.98 4.90
N LEU A 60 11.57 15.58 5.61
CA LEU A 60 11.48 15.75 7.07
C LEU A 60 12.57 14.98 7.81
N GLN A 61 12.85 13.75 7.39
CA GLN A 61 13.93 12.95 7.98
C GLN A 61 15.26 13.68 7.83
N ARG A 62 15.62 14.06 6.60
CA ARG A 62 16.94 14.60 6.27
C ARG A 62 17.18 15.99 6.86
N PHE A 63 16.14 16.85 6.91
CA PHE A 63 16.30 18.24 7.35
C PHE A 63 15.96 18.48 8.83
N ILE A 64 15.14 17.65 9.44
CA ILE A 64 14.65 17.85 10.81
C ILE A 64 15.14 16.76 11.75
N LEU A 65 14.86 15.49 11.45
CA LEU A 65 15.15 14.42 12.40
C LEU A 65 16.65 14.13 12.52
N ASP A 66 17.36 14.07 11.40
CA ASP A 66 18.80 13.81 11.37
C ASP A 66 19.57 14.93 12.06
N VAL A 67 19.14 16.19 11.86
CA VAL A 67 19.78 17.38 12.48
C VAL A 67 19.56 17.44 13.99
N LEU A 68 18.37 17.01 14.45
CA LEU A 68 17.99 17.05 15.87
C LEU A 68 18.32 15.76 16.61
N SER A 69 18.84 14.72 15.93
CA SER A 69 19.13 13.37 16.49
C SER A 69 17.93 12.76 17.20
N LEU A 70 16.72 13.00 16.68
CA LEU A 70 15.43 12.52 17.25
C LEU A 70 14.89 11.29 16.53
N GLU A 71 15.76 10.34 16.19
CA GLU A 71 15.41 9.13 15.44
C GLU A 71 14.28 8.32 16.09
N TYR A 72 14.21 8.31 17.42
CA TYR A 72 13.18 7.55 18.11
C TYR A 72 11.75 8.14 17.95
N LEU A 73 11.63 9.43 17.60
CA LEU A 73 10.36 10.09 17.29
C LEU A 73 9.93 9.95 15.82
N GLN A 74 10.75 9.34 14.98
CA GLN A 74 10.53 9.16 13.54
C GLN A 74 9.14 8.63 13.21
N THR A 75 8.73 7.54 13.85
CA THR A 75 7.43 6.90 13.58
C THR A 75 6.25 7.81 13.91
N ILE A 76 6.33 8.55 15.03
CA ILE A 76 5.26 9.46 15.45
C ILE A 76 5.12 10.63 14.46
N VAL A 77 6.24 11.21 14.06
CA VAL A 77 6.26 12.31 13.07
C VAL A 77 5.72 11.84 11.74
N PHE A 78 6.10 10.66 11.28
CA PHE A 78 5.62 10.10 10.01
C PHE A 78 4.11 9.84 10.04
N ILE A 79 3.59 9.26 11.11
CA ILE A 79 2.14 9.03 11.25
C ILE A 79 1.39 10.37 11.22
N LEU A 80 1.88 11.40 11.90
CA LEU A 80 1.25 12.71 11.94
C LEU A 80 1.24 13.37 10.55
N VAL A 81 2.33 13.29 9.82
CA VAL A 81 2.45 13.82 8.45
C VAL A 81 1.54 13.09 7.49
N ILE A 82 1.54 11.76 7.53
CA ILE A 82 0.68 10.92 6.69
C ILE A 82 -0.79 11.21 6.98
N ALA A 83 -1.18 11.31 8.26
CA ALA A 83 -2.55 11.64 8.65
C ALA A 83 -2.98 13.01 8.11
N SER A 84 -2.14 14.02 8.24
CA SER A 84 -2.42 15.38 7.73
C SER A 84 -2.58 15.39 6.21
N LEU A 85 -1.70 14.67 5.49
CA LEU A 85 -1.74 14.58 4.05
C LEU A 85 -2.99 13.85 3.56
N VAL A 86 -3.36 12.75 4.20
CA VAL A 86 -4.57 11.99 3.82
C VAL A 86 -5.83 12.78 4.10
N GLN A 87 -5.88 13.51 5.22
CA GLN A 87 -7.00 14.42 5.53
C GLN A 87 -7.17 15.48 4.42
N PHE A 88 -6.07 16.02 3.92
CA PHE A 88 -6.09 16.94 2.78
C PHE A 88 -6.62 16.26 1.51
N VAL A 89 -6.13 15.07 1.18
CA VAL A 89 -6.60 14.28 0.03
C VAL A 89 -8.08 13.96 0.13
N GLU A 90 -8.56 13.60 1.33
CA GLU A 90 -9.98 13.36 1.59
C GLU A 90 -10.85 14.58 1.27
N MET A 91 -10.43 15.75 1.72
CA MET A 91 -11.15 17.01 1.40
C MET A 91 -11.18 17.29 -0.11
N VAL A 92 -10.08 17.01 -0.81
CA VAL A 92 -10.00 17.20 -2.27
C VAL A 92 -10.92 16.21 -3.00
N ILE A 93 -10.91 14.94 -2.63
CA ILE A 93 -11.77 13.90 -3.24
C ILE A 93 -13.25 14.24 -3.01
N LYS A 94 -13.62 14.65 -1.81
CA LYS A 94 -14.98 15.05 -1.47
C LYS A 94 -15.50 16.20 -2.33
N LYS A 95 -14.60 17.13 -2.71
CA LYS A 95 -14.95 18.30 -3.53
C LYS A 95 -14.95 17.99 -5.03
N MET A 96 -14.02 17.15 -5.50
CA MET A 96 -13.85 16.90 -6.94
C MET A 96 -14.71 15.74 -7.45
N SER A 97 -14.93 14.71 -6.67
CA SER A 97 -15.69 13.53 -7.07
C SER A 97 -16.58 13.00 -5.95
N PRO A 98 -17.78 13.61 -5.73
CA PRO A 98 -18.71 13.13 -4.71
C PRO A 98 -19.17 11.70 -4.92
N ALA A 99 -19.26 11.24 -6.17
CA ALA A 99 -19.62 9.86 -6.51
C ALA A 99 -18.59 8.84 -6.00
N LEU A 100 -17.31 9.14 -6.19
CA LEU A 100 -16.21 8.31 -5.69
C LEU A 100 -16.16 8.36 -4.15
N TYR A 101 -16.37 9.54 -3.57
CA TYR A 101 -16.46 9.70 -2.11
C TYR A 101 -17.56 8.82 -1.53
N THR A 102 -18.74 8.79 -2.15
CA THR A 102 -19.88 7.99 -1.67
C THR A 102 -19.63 6.49 -1.85
N ALA A 103 -18.98 6.09 -2.95
CA ALA A 103 -18.61 4.69 -3.21
C ALA A 103 -17.52 4.17 -2.25
N MET A 104 -16.55 5.02 -1.90
CA MET A 104 -15.47 4.68 -0.97
C MET A 104 -15.84 4.91 0.50
N GLY A 105 -16.75 5.83 0.80
CA GLY A 105 -17.40 6.14 2.08
C GLY A 105 -16.62 5.76 3.34
N VAL A 106 -17.05 4.65 3.94
CA VAL A 106 -16.46 4.10 5.18
C VAL A 106 -14.98 3.65 5.03
N TYR A 107 -14.48 3.46 3.80
CA TYR A 107 -13.13 2.96 3.53
C TYR A 107 -12.06 4.06 3.43
N LEU A 108 -12.44 5.33 3.40
CA LEU A 108 -11.49 6.45 3.40
C LEU A 108 -10.55 6.46 4.62
N PRO A 109 -11.01 6.21 5.85
CA PRO A 109 -10.13 6.08 7.00
C PRO A 109 -9.09 4.96 6.85
N LEU A 110 -9.36 3.93 6.05
CA LEU A 110 -8.40 2.86 5.76
C LEU A 110 -7.20 3.32 4.91
N ILE A 111 -7.29 4.46 4.22
CA ILE A 111 -6.14 5.07 3.55
C ILE A 111 -5.22 5.72 4.59
N THR A 112 -5.79 6.43 5.56
CA THR A 112 -5.04 7.12 6.63
C THR A 112 -4.28 6.13 7.52
N THR A 113 -4.92 5.03 7.88
CA THR A 113 -4.37 3.98 8.75
C THR A 113 -3.68 2.87 7.96
N ASN A 114 -3.40 3.09 6.67
CA ASN A 114 -2.80 2.07 5.83
C ASN A 114 -1.34 1.82 6.20
N CYS A 115 -1.07 0.64 6.72
CA CYS A 115 0.27 0.24 7.15
C CYS A 115 1.28 0.13 6.00
N VAL A 116 0.86 -0.01 4.73
CA VAL A 116 1.76 0.06 3.58
C VAL A 116 2.40 1.44 3.46
N VAL A 117 1.61 2.52 3.64
CA VAL A 117 2.11 3.89 3.52
C VAL A 117 3.22 4.13 4.55
N LEU A 118 2.96 3.77 5.81
CA LEU A 118 3.95 3.89 6.87
C LEU A 118 5.14 2.95 6.65
N GLY A 119 4.88 1.69 6.29
CA GLY A 119 5.92 0.69 6.07
C GLY A 119 6.91 1.10 4.99
N VAL A 120 6.40 1.57 3.85
CA VAL A 120 7.24 2.05 2.73
C VAL A 120 8.09 3.25 3.14
N THR A 121 7.52 4.23 3.84
CA THR A 121 8.27 5.42 4.26
C THR A 121 9.38 5.08 5.26
N VAL A 122 9.13 4.18 6.21
CA VAL A 122 10.13 3.72 7.18
C VAL A 122 11.22 2.90 6.51
N LEU A 123 10.86 1.95 5.65
CA LEU A 123 11.81 1.09 4.94
C LEU A 123 12.71 1.86 3.97
N ASN A 124 12.18 2.89 3.30
CA ASN A 124 12.97 3.74 2.43
C ASN A 124 14.11 4.46 3.20
N ILE A 125 13.87 4.84 4.44
CA ILE A 125 14.88 5.48 5.30
C ILE A 125 15.86 4.44 5.85
N GLN A 126 15.37 3.27 6.28
CA GLN A 126 16.23 2.18 6.76
C GLN A 126 17.20 1.67 5.69
N ASN A 127 16.81 1.73 4.43
CA ASN A 127 17.65 1.36 3.29
C ASN A 127 18.53 2.51 2.79
N ASP A 128 18.54 3.67 3.46
CA ASP A 128 19.30 4.86 3.08
C ASP A 128 19.11 5.29 1.61
N TYR A 129 17.88 5.16 1.08
CA TYR A 129 17.58 5.52 -0.30
C TYR A 129 17.69 7.03 -0.51
N GLY A 130 18.29 7.41 -1.65
CA GLY A 130 18.29 8.77 -2.13
C GLY A 130 16.86 9.24 -2.47
N PHE A 131 16.67 10.55 -2.59
CA PHE A 131 15.34 11.14 -2.88
C PHE A 131 14.66 10.51 -4.11
N ILE A 132 15.41 10.34 -5.20
CA ILE A 132 14.89 9.75 -6.44
C ILE A 132 14.53 8.27 -6.22
N GLU A 133 15.38 7.52 -5.55
CA GLU A 133 15.15 6.10 -5.25
C GLU A 133 13.94 5.91 -4.34
N THR A 134 13.75 6.80 -3.36
CA THR A 134 12.57 6.83 -2.48
C THR A 134 11.27 7.03 -3.26
N LEU A 135 11.25 7.93 -4.24
CA LEU A 135 10.08 8.13 -5.10
C LEU A 135 9.75 6.90 -5.94
N PHE A 136 10.77 6.30 -6.57
CA PHE A 136 10.57 5.09 -7.38
C PHE A 136 10.22 3.86 -6.53
N SER A 137 10.78 3.74 -5.33
CA SER A 137 10.39 2.72 -4.36
C SER A 137 8.93 2.88 -3.93
N GLY A 138 8.49 4.11 -3.64
CA GLY A 138 7.10 4.42 -3.32
C GLY A 138 6.14 4.10 -4.46
N LEU A 139 6.51 4.43 -5.70
CA LEU A 139 5.74 4.07 -6.90
C LEU A 139 5.68 2.54 -7.08
N GLY A 140 6.80 1.85 -6.99
CA GLY A 140 6.85 0.39 -7.11
C GLY A 140 6.02 -0.32 -6.05
N ALA A 141 6.15 0.10 -4.80
CA ALA A 141 5.38 -0.44 -3.68
C ALA A 141 3.87 -0.26 -3.85
N SER A 142 3.43 0.92 -4.30
CA SER A 142 2.01 1.22 -4.50
C SER A 142 1.42 0.49 -5.71
N ILE A 143 2.19 0.31 -6.79
CA ILE A 143 1.78 -0.52 -7.94
C ILE A 143 1.68 -1.99 -7.50
N GLY A 144 2.65 -2.49 -6.73
CA GLY A 144 2.61 -3.83 -6.16
C GLY A 144 1.41 -4.06 -5.24
N PHE A 145 1.08 -3.08 -4.40
CA PHE A 145 -0.13 -3.09 -3.58
C PHE A 145 -1.40 -3.13 -4.43
N GLY A 146 -1.48 -2.27 -5.46
CA GLY A 146 -2.61 -2.24 -6.40
C GLY A 146 -2.80 -3.56 -7.13
N LEU A 147 -1.70 -4.16 -7.62
CA LEU A 147 -1.71 -5.48 -8.26
C LEU A 147 -2.29 -6.53 -7.30
N ALA A 148 -1.80 -6.60 -6.07
CA ALA A 148 -2.28 -7.54 -5.06
C ALA A 148 -3.77 -7.35 -4.77
N LEU A 149 -4.22 -6.09 -4.65
CA LEU A 149 -5.61 -5.75 -4.36
C LEU A 149 -6.56 -6.15 -5.50
N VAL A 150 -6.18 -5.90 -6.75
CA VAL A 150 -6.97 -6.27 -7.93
C VAL A 150 -7.02 -7.78 -8.12
N LEU A 151 -5.89 -8.48 -7.91
CA LEU A 151 -5.85 -9.93 -8.02
C LEU A 151 -6.79 -10.61 -7.01
N ILE A 152 -6.76 -10.19 -5.74
CA ILE A 152 -7.65 -10.78 -4.73
C ILE A 152 -9.12 -10.41 -4.98
N ALA A 153 -9.40 -9.20 -5.47
CA ALA A 153 -10.75 -8.78 -5.81
C ALA A 153 -11.33 -9.64 -6.94
N ALA A 154 -10.59 -9.85 -8.01
CA ALA A 154 -11.00 -10.71 -9.12
C ALA A 154 -11.20 -12.17 -8.68
N LEU A 155 -10.38 -12.64 -7.74
CA LEU A 155 -10.52 -13.99 -7.18
C LEU A 155 -11.75 -14.10 -6.29
N ARG A 156 -12.03 -13.09 -5.46
CA ARG A 156 -13.23 -13.04 -4.61
C ARG A 156 -14.52 -12.97 -5.42
N GLU A 157 -14.58 -12.16 -6.47
CA GLU A 157 -15.74 -12.12 -7.38
C GLU A 157 -16.01 -13.50 -8.01
N ARG A 158 -14.97 -14.27 -8.33
CA ARG A 158 -15.12 -15.64 -8.83
C ARG A 158 -15.57 -16.62 -7.76
N LEU A 159 -15.07 -16.48 -6.53
CA LEU A 159 -15.42 -17.34 -5.41
C LEU A 159 -16.86 -17.13 -4.93
N GLU A 160 -17.44 -15.95 -5.13
CA GLU A 160 -18.86 -15.69 -4.84
C GLU A 160 -19.82 -16.49 -5.72
N LEU A 161 -19.37 -16.93 -6.90
CA LEU A 161 -20.15 -17.75 -7.83
C LEU A 161 -20.11 -19.25 -7.50
N VAL A 162 -19.30 -19.67 -6.53
CA VAL A 162 -19.12 -21.07 -6.15
C VAL A 162 -19.83 -21.36 -4.83
N ASP A 163 -20.52 -22.48 -4.75
CA ASP A 163 -21.16 -22.95 -3.52
C ASP A 163 -20.12 -23.37 -2.48
N LEU A 164 -19.72 -22.43 -1.64
CA LEU A 164 -18.78 -22.65 -0.54
C LEU A 164 -19.51 -23.04 0.74
N PRO A 165 -18.95 -23.93 1.58
CA PRO A 165 -19.46 -24.21 2.90
C PRO A 165 -19.58 -22.93 3.73
N LYS A 166 -20.67 -22.77 4.49
CA LYS A 166 -20.95 -21.55 5.29
C LYS A 166 -19.80 -21.15 6.23
N ALA A 167 -19.01 -22.10 6.70
CA ALA A 167 -17.88 -21.86 7.58
C ALA A 167 -16.69 -21.18 6.87
N LEU A 168 -16.57 -21.31 5.56
CA LEU A 168 -15.47 -20.74 4.77
C LEU A 168 -15.85 -19.44 4.04
N GLN A 169 -17.13 -19.08 4.02
CA GLN A 169 -17.60 -17.88 3.33
C GLN A 169 -17.06 -16.59 3.98
N GLY A 170 -16.73 -15.59 3.16
CA GLY A 170 -16.31 -14.27 3.59
C GLY A 170 -14.80 -14.14 3.86
N VAL A 171 -14.43 -13.75 5.09
CA VAL A 171 -13.03 -13.49 5.47
C VAL A 171 -12.14 -14.73 5.46
N PRO A 172 -12.59 -15.92 5.93
CA PRO A 172 -11.72 -17.10 5.96
C PRO A 172 -11.19 -17.50 4.57
N ILE A 173 -12.04 -17.54 3.55
CA ILE A 173 -11.61 -17.90 2.19
C ILE A 173 -10.69 -16.85 1.60
N ALA A 174 -10.91 -15.57 1.91
CA ALA A 174 -10.03 -14.49 1.48
C ALA A 174 -8.61 -14.63 2.06
N LEU A 175 -8.50 -15.00 3.33
CA LEU A 175 -7.20 -15.23 3.98
C LEU A 175 -6.49 -16.47 3.45
N ILE A 176 -7.23 -17.57 3.20
CA ILE A 176 -6.65 -18.78 2.59
C ILE A 176 -6.13 -18.45 1.18
N SER A 177 -6.91 -17.74 0.39
CA SER A 177 -6.50 -17.30 -0.95
C SER A 177 -5.27 -16.37 -0.90
N ALA A 178 -5.23 -15.44 0.05
CA ALA A 178 -4.08 -14.57 0.26
C ALA A 178 -2.83 -15.36 0.63
N GLY A 179 -2.95 -16.37 1.48
CA GLY A 179 -1.84 -17.25 1.84
C GLY A 179 -1.31 -18.08 0.66
N LEU A 180 -2.20 -18.61 -0.18
CA LEU A 180 -1.82 -19.32 -1.41
C LEU A 180 -1.13 -18.38 -2.41
N MET A 181 -1.63 -17.15 -2.56
CA MET A 181 -0.99 -16.15 -3.41
C MET A 181 0.38 -15.72 -2.86
N ALA A 182 0.52 -15.58 -1.54
CA ALA A 182 1.81 -15.27 -0.91
C ALA A 182 2.84 -16.38 -1.17
N MET A 183 2.45 -17.65 -1.11
CA MET A 183 3.32 -18.76 -1.46
C MET A 183 3.71 -18.75 -2.95
N ALA A 184 2.77 -18.43 -3.84
CA ALA A 184 3.04 -18.30 -5.27
C ALA A 184 4.01 -17.14 -5.56
N PHE A 185 3.84 -15.99 -4.93
CA PHE A 185 4.76 -14.85 -5.04
C PHE A 185 6.12 -15.12 -4.40
N GLY A 186 6.16 -15.95 -3.34
CA GLY A 186 7.41 -16.43 -2.75
C GLY A 186 8.30 -17.21 -3.73
N GLY A 187 7.73 -17.80 -4.78
CA GLY A 187 8.46 -18.44 -5.87
C GLY A 187 9.32 -17.48 -6.70
N PHE A 188 9.02 -16.17 -6.67
CA PHE A 188 9.85 -15.14 -7.32
C PHE A 188 11.05 -14.68 -6.47
N ALA A 189 11.14 -15.12 -5.20
CA ALA A 189 12.16 -14.68 -4.26
C ALA A 189 13.60 -15.12 -4.61
N GLY A 190 13.82 -15.79 -5.72
CA GLY A 190 15.16 -16.19 -6.20
C GLY A 190 15.56 -15.55 -7.53
N LEU A 191 14.81 -14.57 -8.01
CA LEU A 191 14.98 -13.98 -9.35
C LEU A 191 15.90 -12.74 -9.36
N ILE A 192 16.20 -12.17 -8.17
CA ILE A 192 17.06 -10.98 -8.02
C ILE A 192 18.10 -11.21 -6.95
#